data_0bd64e37547a20a441351ec3584bbcc9
#
_entry.id   0bd64e37547a20a441351ec3584bbcc9
#
_cell.length_a   1.000
_cell.length_b   1.000
_cell.length_c   1.000
_cell.angle_alpha   90.00
_cell.angle_beta   90.00
_cell.angle_gamma   90.00
#
_symmetry.space_group_name_H-M   'P 1'
#
loop_
_entity.id
_entity.type
_entity.pdbx_description
1 polymer ?
#
loop_
_entity_poly.entity_id
_entity_poly.type
_entity_poly.pdbx_seq_one_letter_code
_entity_poly.pdbx_strand_id
1 'polypeptide(L)'
;MTQKAIHLVSFVIVTFAATIVAGLTATRAVAHEVPTDVVIQTILKPGADRIDFLVRVPLEAMRDVNFPQSGPGYLVISEADETIRDAAVIWIAREVSLFENAERLDEWEIVAARLSLPSDRSFDSYEQALGNFDNPPLPDDTGLFRDQALLDVLIRYPIQNAASDFSITPDFARLGLRTTTVVRFLHPDGVERIFEFSGDPGMVRLDPRWHHAFFRFVKTGTEHILDGVDHLLFVICLLIPFRRIRPLIAIVTSFTVAHTITLIASAFGLVPDALWFPPLIETLIAASIVYMAFENIVGSHWQRRWVIAFGFGLVHGFGFSFALSETLQFAGTHLLTSLLAFNLGVEIGQLLIVVLAVPILNWLFRNAISERMGTIIFSAILAHSGWHWLSGRAGDLMAYSFQWPALNYAFLAALMRWAILLLIIGSAVWILFVVYKRFLHLGQETNLWQ
;
A
#
# COMPACT_ATOMS: atom_id res chain seq x y z
N MET A 1 17.10 -44.94 -12.87
CA MET A 1 15.85 -44.25 -13.21
C MET A 1 15.16 -45.01 -14.32
N THR A 2 13.94 -45.43 -14.14
CA THR A 2 13.20 -46.13 -15.18
C THR A 2 12.82 -45.17 -16.31
N GLN A 3 12.84 -45.65 -17.55
CA GLN A 3 12.53 -44.86 -18.76
C GLN A 3 11.20 -44.08 -18.63
N LYS A 4 10.22 -44.60 -17.90
CA LYS A 4 8.96 -43.94 -17.56
C LYS A 4 9.13 -42.66 -16.70
N ALA A 5 10.11 -42.64 -15.78
CA ALA A 5 10.38 -41.46 -14.95
C ALA A 5 11.01 -40.32 -15.79
N ILE A 6 11.85 -40.66 -16.77
CA ILE A 6 12.44 -39.69 -17.69
C ILE A 6 11.37 -39.05 -18.57
N HIS A 7 10.43 -39.83 -19.10
CA HIS A 7 9.32 -39.29 -19.89
C HIS A 7 8.36 -38.42 -19.09
N LEU A 8 8.09 -38.76 -17.83
CA LEU A 8 7.23 -37.94 -16.96
C LEU A 8 7.88 -36.58 -16.63
N VAL A 9 9.19 -36.62 -16.30
CA VAL A 9 9.94 -35.37 -16.01
C VAL A 9 10.05 -34.50 -17.27
N SER A 10 10.31 -35.09 -18.45
CA SER A 10 10.34 -34.35 -19.71
C SER A 10 8.97 -33.74 -20.04
N PHE A 11 7.88 -34.47 -19.82
CA PHE A 11 6.52 -33.96 -20.03
C PHE A 11 6.19 -32.79 -19.10
N VAL A 12 6.53 -32.87 -17.79
CA VAL A 12 6.33 -31.80 -16.82
C VAL A 12 7.16 -30.56 -17.17
N ILE A 13 8.41 -30.74 -17.57
CA ILE A 13 9.29 -29.63 -17.98
C ILE A 13 8.77 -28.96 -19.26
N VAL A 14 8.35 -29.72 -20.25
CA VAL A 14 7.82 -29.20 -21.51
C VAL A 14 6.49 -28.47 -21.27
N THR A 15 5.59 -29.03 -20.45
CA THR A 15 4.31 -28.39 -20.12
C THR A 15 4.53 -27.10 -19.33
N PHE A 16 5.43 -27.09 -18.36
CA PHE A 16 5.80 -25.92 -17.57
C PHE A 16 6.47 -24.84 -18.45
N ALA A 17 7.39 -25.24 -19.33
CA ALA A 17 8.02 -24.33 -20.30
C ALA A 17 6.99 -23.76 -21.30
N ALA A 18 6.05 -24.60 -21.77
CA ALA A 18 4.99 -24.15 -22.67
C ALA A 18 4.00 -23.18 -21.98
N THR A 19 3.70 -23.38 -20.69
CA THR A 19 2.86 -22.46 -19.92
C THR A 19 3.57 -21.10 -19.68
N ILE A 20 4.88 -21.15 -19.42
CA ILE A 20 5.68 -19.92 -19.30
C ILE A 20 5.78 -19.17 -20.64
N VAL A 21 6.02 -19.88 -21.74
CA VAL A 21 6.09 -19.27 -23.08
C VAL A 21 4.72 -18.72 -23.49
N ALA A 22 3.62 -19.40 -23.19
CA ALA A 22 2.26 -18.91 -23.44
C ALA A 22 1.94 -17.65 -22.59
N GLY A 23 2.43 -17.58 -21.35
CA GLY A 23 2.33 -16.38 -20.51
C GLY A 23 3.20 -15.22 -21.01
N LEU A 24 4.34 -15.51 -21.64
CA LEU A 24 5.26 -14.50 -22.19
C LEU A 24 4.85 -13.97 -23.58
N THR A 25 4.02 -14.72 -24.31
CA THR A 25 3.46 -14.30 -25.61
C THR A 25 2.11 -13.60 -25.50
N ALA A 26 1.60 -13.39 -24.28
CA ALA A 26 0.44 -12.53 -24.08
C ALA A 26 0.79 -11.14 -24.64
N THR A 27 0.32 -10.87 -25.85
CA THR A 27 0.41 -9.58 -26.52
C THR A 27 0.02 -8.49 -25.53
N ARG A 28 0.82 -7.44 -25.44
CA ARG A 28 0.45 -6.18 -24.79
C ARG A 28 -0.87 -5.73 -25.43
N ALA A 29 -1.99 -6.10 -24.84
CA ALA A 29 -3.20 -5.35 -25.02
C ALA A 29 -2.87 -3.98 -24.46
N VAL A 30 -2.74 -2.98 -25.33
CA VAL A 30 -2.82 -1.58 -24.95
C VAL A 30 -4.27 -1.41 -24.53
N ALA A 31 -4.58 -1.77 -23.29
CA ALA A 31 -5.79 -1.33 -22.64
C ALA A 31 -5.60 0.18 -22.46
N HIS A 32 -6.44 0.97 -23.14
CA HIS A 32 -6.65 2.35 -22.74
C HIS A 32 -6.80 2.32 -21.21
N GLU A 33 -6.00 3.12 -20.51
CA GLU A 33 -6.06 3.31 -19.07
C GLU A 33 -7.47 3.77 -18.70
N VAL A 34 -8.33 2.81 -18.41
CA VAL A 34 -9.50 3.06 -17.59
C VAL A 34 -8.93 3.25 -16.19
N PRO A 35 -9.16 4.39 -15.50
CA PRO A 35 -8.71 4.55 -14.13
C PRO A 35 -9.22 3.36 -13.33
N THR A 36 -8.30 2.52 -12.90
CA THR A 36 -8.62 1.19 -12.39
C THR A 36 -9.17 1.23 -11.00
N ASP A 37 -8.91 2.30 -10.24
CA ASP A 37 -9.30 2.38 -8.84
C ASP A 37 -9.86 3.77 -8.52
N VAL A 38 -11.17 3.85 -8.28
CA VAL A 38 -11.85 5.05 -7.78
C VAL A 38 -11.81 5.01 -6.26
N VAL A 39 -11.13 5.99 -5.63
CA VAL A 39 -11.10 6.13 -4.18
C VAL A 39 -12.14 7.14 -3.73
N ILE A 40 -13.07 6.70 -2.88
CA ILE A 40 -14.08 7.54 -2.25
C ILE A 40 -13.68 7.76 -0.81
N GLN A 41 -13.55 9.02 -0.41
CA GLN A 41 -13.22 9.41 0.95
C GLN A 41 -14.47 9.86 1.67
N THR A 42 -14.73 9.32 2.85
CA THR A 42 -15.88 9.72 3.65
C THR A 42 -15.49 9.98 5.09
N ILE A 43 -16.14 10.97 5.72
CA ILE A 43 -15.99 11.29 7.14
C ILE A 43 -17.38 11.36 7.76
N LEU A 44 -17.63 10.55 8.79
CA LEU A 44 -18.86 10.59 9.59
C LEU A 44 -18.54 11.08 11.00
N LYS A 45 -19.28 12.11 11.43
CA LYS A 45 -19.16 12.65 12.79
C LYS A 45 -20.54 12.84 13.42
N PRO A 46 -20.93 11.98 14.39
CA PRO A 46 -22.13 12.19 15.17
C PRO A 46 -22.02 13.45 16.03
N GLY A 47 -23.02 14.32 15.92
CA GLY A 47 -23.25 15.45 16.80
C GLY A 47 -24.38 15.16 17.80
N ALA A 48 -24.94 16.20 18.45
CA ALA A 48 -25.97 16.01 19.47
C ALA A 48 -27.29 15.46 18.89
N ASP A 49 -27.73 15.99 17.74
CA ASP A 49 -29.04 15.75 17.09
C ASP A 49 -28.93 15.38 15.61
N ARG A 50 -27.70 15.33 15.08
CA ARG A 50 -27.44 15.04 13.68
C ARG A 50 -26.07 14.38 13.49
N ILE A 51 -25.90 13.64 12.41
CA ILE A 51 -24.61 13.16 11.95
C ILE A 51 -24.24 13.89 10.66
N ASP A 52 -23.04 14.47 10.64
CA ASP A 52 -22.46 15.05 9.44
C ASP A 52 -21.76 13.93 8.67
N PHE A 53 -22.15 13.75 7.42
CA PHE A 53 -21.56 12.82 6.48
C PHE A 53 -20.93 13.60 5.34
N LEU A 54 -19.60 13.69 5.35
CA LEU A 54 -18.82 14.33 4.30
C LEU A 54 -18.32 13.24 3.34
N VAL A 55 -18.44 13.50 2.05
CA VAL A 55 -18.05 12.56 0.99
C VAL A 55 -17.25 13.30 -0.06
N ARG A 56 -16.11 12.74 -0.45
CA ARG A 56 -15.29 13.20 -1.58
C ARG A 56 -15.20 12.10 -2.63
N VAL A 57 -15.55 12.42 -3.86
CA VAL A 57 -15.58 11.49 -5.00
C VAL A 57 -14.87 12.14 -6.20
N PRO A 58 -14.01 11.42 -6.95
CA PRO A 58 -13.52 11.89 -8.23
C PRO A 58 -14.66 12.08 -9.23
N LEU A 59 -14.71 13.25 -9.89
CA LEU A 59 -15.78 13.59 -10.81
C LEU A 59 -15.79 12.69 -12.06
N GLU A 60 -14.63 12.14 -12.43
CA GLU A 60 -14.50 11.15 -13.53
C GLU A 60 -15.31 9.89 -13.29
N ALA A 61 -15.59 9.53 -12.03
CA ALA A 61 -16.41 8.37 -11.66
C ALA A 61 -17.89 8.53 -12.06
N MET A 62 -18.37 9.77 -12.23
CA MET A 62 -19.75 10.10 -12.58
C MET A 62 -19.93 10.24 -14.09
N ARG A 63 -19.79 9.13 -14.82
CA ARG A 63 -19.67 9.09 -16.29
C ARG A 63 -20.89 9.64 -17.03
N ASP A 64 -22.08 9.42 -16.51
CA ASP A 64 -23.35 9.75 -17.15
C ASP A 64 -23.85 11.16 -16.79
N VAL A 65 -23.02 11.98 -16.12
CA VAL A 65 -23.35 13.36 -15.77
C VAL A 65 -22.69 14.32 -16.77
N ASN A 66 -23.50 15.15 -17.40
CA ASN A 66 -23.02 16.19 -18.31
C ASN A 66 -22.76 17.47 -17.53
N PHE A 67 -21.53 17.65 -17.11
CA PHE A 67 -21.11 18.92 -16.47
C PHE A 67 -20.88 20.01 -17.51
N PRO A 68 -21.20 21.28 -17.20
CA PRO A 68 -20.88 22.41 -18.07
C PRO A 68 -19.38 22.49 -18.35
N GLN A 69 -19.01 22.52 -19.63
CA GLN A 69 -17.60 22.53 -20.07
C GLN A 69 -17.36 23.59 -21.12
N SER A 70 -16.14 24.12 -21.15
CA SER A 70 -15.63 25.04 -22.16
C SER A 70 -14.31 24.55 -22.76
N GLY A 71 -14.06 24.88 -24.02
CA GLY A 71 -12.83 24.53 -24.71
C GLY A 71 -12.59 23.02 -24.76
N PRO A 72 -11.36 22.54 -24.47
CA PRO A 72 -10.99 21.12 -24.60
C PRO A 72 -11.45 20.23 -23.41
N GLY A 73 -12.41 20.67 -22.59
CA GLY A 73 -12.94 19.89 -21.45
C GLY A 73 -12.74 20.53 -20.06
N TYR A 74 -12.49 21.84 -20.01
CA TYR A 74 -12.46 22.58 -18.76
C TYR A 74 -13.86 22.80 -18.22
N LEU A 75 -14.04 22.57 -16.91
CA LEU A 75 -15.31 22.82 -16.24
C LEU A 75 -15.61 24.33 -16.16
N VAL A 76 -16.87 24.71 -16.46
CA VAL A 76 -17.41 26.04 -16.17
C VAL A 76 -18.02 25.98 -14.77
N ILE A 77 -17.22 26.36 -13.78
CA ILE A 77 -17.52 26.13 -12.36
C ILE A 77 -18.74 26.96 -11.91
N SER A 78 -18.83 28.19 -12.42
CA SER A 78 -19.95 29.10 -12.13
C SER A 78 -21.31 28.57 -12.59
N GLU A 79 -21.38 27.66 -13.57
CA GLU A 79 -22.61 27.07 -14.09
C GLU A 79 -22.86 25.65 -13.56
N ALA A 80 -21.95 25.10 -12.75
CA ALA A 80 -21.97 23.70 -12.36
C ALA A 80 -22.81 23.40 -11.10
N ASP A 81 -23.26 24.41 -10.34
CA ASP A 81 -23.87 24.23 -9.00
C ASP A 81 -25.09 23.31 -9.00
N GLU A 82 -26.03 23.49 -9.93
CA GLU A 82 -27.23 22.66 -10.05
C GLU A 82 -26.84 21.21 -10.43
N THR A 83 -25.97 21.05 -11.42
CA THR A 83 -25.50 19.72 -11.88
C THR A 83 -24.75 18.98 -10.78
N ILE A 84 -23.95 19.66 -9.98
CA ILE A 84 -23.22 19.12 -8.84
C ILE A 84 -24.18 18.60 -7.77
N ARG A 85 -25.23 19.37 -7.44
CA ARG A 85 -26.24 18.96 -6.46
C ARG A 85 -27.04 17.76 -6.93
N ASP A 86 -27.46 17.74 -8.19
CA ASP A 86 -28.18 16.61 -8.77
C ASP A 86 -27.31 15.35 -8.81
N ALA A 87 -26.03 15.49 -9.19
CA ALA A 87 -25.08 14.41 -9.16
C ALA A 87 -24.87 13.87 -7.73
N ALA A 88 -24.76 14.75 -6.73
CA ALA A 88 -24.63 14.36 -5.33
C ALA A 88 -25.86 13.57 -4.83
N VAL A 89 -27.08 13.94 -5.25
CA VAL A 89 -28.30 13.20 -4.91
C VAL A 89 -28.29 11.80 -5.53
N ILE A 90 -28.01 11.71 -6.84
CA ILE A 90 -28.18 10.48 -7.61
C ILE A 90 -27.05 9.49 -7.33
N TRP A 91 -25.81 9.96 -7.24
CA TRP A 91 -24.62 9.13 -7.20
C TRP A 91 -24.05 8.94 -5.79
N ILE A 92 -24.46 9.76 -4.82
CA ILE A 92 -23.94 9.69 -3.45
C ILE A 92 -25.05 9.43 -2.45
N ALA A 93 -25.99 10.37 -2.28
CA ALA A 93 -26.94 10.32 -1.18
C ALA A 93 -27.91 9.12 -1.26
N ARG A 94 -28.29 8.69 -2.47
CA ARG A 94 -29.17 7.54 -2.68
C ARG A 94 -28.46 6.19 -2.61
N GLU A 95 -27.15 6.17 -2.82
CA GLU A 95 -26.34 4.94 -2.84
C GLU A 95 -25.77 4.61 -1.44
N VAL A 96 -25.99 5.47 -0.45
CA VAL A 96 -25.59 5.23 0.94
C VAL A 96 -26.81 5.02 1.81
N SER A 97 -26.78 3.97 2.62
CA SER A 97 -27.74 3.77 3.71
C SER A 97 -27.02 3.86 5.04
N LEU A 98 -27.45 4.79 5.89
CA LEU A 98 -26.94 4.96 7.24
C LEU A 98 -28.00 4.43 8.23
N PHE A 99 -27.55 3.79 9.30
CA PHE A 99 -28.42 3.19 10.30
C PHE A 99 -27.99 3.65 11.70
N GLU A 100 -28.99 3.94 12.55
CA GLU A 100 -28.84 4.18 13.98
C GLU A 100 -29.54 3.05 14.74
N ASN A 101 -28.84 2.31 15.61
CA ASN A 101 -29.39 1.16 16.36
C ASN A 101 -30.11 0.13 15.47
N ALA A 102 -29.57 -0.12 14.27
CA ALA A 102 -30.12 -0.98 13.22
C ALA A 102 -31.41 -0.45 12.54
N GLU A 103 -31.86 0.75 12.85
CA GLU A 103 -32.93 1.46 12.16
C GLU A 103 -32.34 2.36 11.08
N ARG A 104 -32.88 2.28 9.85
CA ARG A 104 -32.39 3.09 8.73
C ARG A 104 -32.75 4.55 8.91
N LEU A 105 -31.78 5.44 8.65
CA LEU A 105 -32.02 6.87 8.61
C LEU A 105 -32.46 7.26 7.19
N ASP A 106 -33.78 7.40 6.98
CA ASP A 106 -34.36 7.70 5.66
C ASP A 106 -34.40 9.19 5.35
N GLU A 107 -34.36 10.06 6.37
CA GLU A 107 -34.31 11.50 6.21
C GLU A 107 -32.88 11.99 6.10
N TRP A 108 -32.59 12.76 5.06
CA TRP A 108 -31.27 13.39 4.86
C TRP A 108 -31.41 14.68 4.06
N GLU A 109 -30.43 15.56 4.23
CA GLU A 109 -30.33 16.83 3.54
C GLU A 109 -28.92 17.03 2.98
N ILE A 110 -28.80 17.41 1.70
CA ILE A 110 -27.54 17.91 1.14
C ILE A 110 -27.39 19.39 1.54
N VAL A 111 -26.53 19.63 2.51
CA VAL A 111 -26.27 20.97 3.04
C VAL A 111 -25.41 21.78 2.08
N ALA A 112 -24.35 21.14 1.54
CA ALA A 112 -23.43 21.78 0.62
C ALA A 112 -22.82 20.74 -0.34
N ALA A 113 -22.50 21.21 -1.55
CA ALA A 113 -21.72 20.47 -2.53
C ALA A 113 -20.79 21.44 -3.25
N ARG A 114 -19.55 21.05 -3.53
CA ARG A 114 -18.57 21.91 -4.21
C ARG A 114 -17.55 21.09 -5.00
N LEU A 115 -16.92 21.73 -5.98
CA LEU A 115 -15.75 21.19 -6.68
C LEU A 115 -14.47 21.55 -5.92
N SER A 116 -13.55 20.61 -5.87
CA SER A 116 -12.23 20.75 -5.26
C SER A 116 -11.12 20.31 -6.22
N LEU A 117 -9.91 20.84 -6.00
CA LEU A 117 -8.73 20.46 -6.77
C LEU A 117 -8.21 19.08 -6.31
N PRO A 118 -7.51 18.32 -7.16
CA PRO A 118 -6.85 17.08 -6.77
C PRO A 118 -5.79 17.27 -5.68
N SER A 119 -5.22 18.47 -5.59
CA SER A 119 -4.24 18.82 -4.54
C SER A 119 -4.88 19.29 -3.24
N ASP A 120 -6.21 19.36 -3.16
CA ASP A 120 -6.92 19.81 -1.96
C ASP A 120 -6.81 18.75 -0.86
N ARG A 121 -6.28 19.15 0.30
CA ARG A 121 -6.08 18.30 1.48
C ARG A 121 -7.10 18.54 2.60
N SER A 122 -8.20 19.20 2.31
CA SER A 122 -9.20 19.49 3.35
C SER A 122 -9.77 18.23 4.00
N PHE A 123 -9.80 17.09 3.28
CA PHE A 123 -10.25 15.81 3.83
C PHE A 123 -9.23 15.11 4.74
N ASP A 124 -8.10 15.73 5.03
CA ASP A 124 -7.13 15.22 6.03
C ASP A 124 -7.70 15.31 7.46
N SER A 125 -8.65 16.22 7.74
CA SER A 125 -9.38 16.27 8.99
C SER A 125 -10.83 16.72 8.79
N TYR A 126 -11.70 16.35 9.75
CA TYR A 126 -13.12 16.75 9.72
C TYR A 126 -13.29 18.27 9.74
N GLU A 127 -12.53 18.96 10.58
CA GLU A 127 -12.60 20.41 10.74
C GLU A 127 -12.19 21.14 9.45
N GLN A 128 -11.16 20.66 8.77
CA GLN A 128 -10.72 21.21 7.50
C GLN A 128 -11.73 20.91 6.39
N ALA A 129 -12.25 19.67 6.32
CA ALA A 129 -13.25 19.29 5.33
C ALA A 129 -14.55 20.09 5.48
N LEU A 130 -15.02 20.27 6.72
CA LEU A 130 -16.20 21.09 6.99
C LEU A 130 -15.96 22.57 6.65
N GLY A 131 -14.82 23.12 7.10
CA GLY A 131 -14.45 24.52 6.81
C GLY A 131 -14.22 24.81 5.31
N ASN A 132 -13.92 23.77 4.52
CA ASN A 132 -13.76 23.94 3.08
C ASN A 132 -15.06 24.37 2.39
N PHE A 133 -16.23 24.01 2.91
CA PHE A 133 -17.52 24.43 2.37
C PHE A 133 -17.83 25.91 2.60
N ASP A 134 -17.18 26.57 3.55
CA ASP A 134 -17.32 28.01 3.82
C ASP A 134 -16.43 28.87 2.87
N ASN A 135 -15.47 28.23 2.17
CA ASN A 135 -14.62 28.93 1.21
C ASN A 135 -15.42 29.29 -0.06
N PRO A 136 -15.07 30.39 -0.75
CA PRO A 136 -15.69 30.72 -2.02
C PRO A 136 -15.47 29.58 -3.04
N PRO A 137 -16.39 29.42 -4.03
CA PRO A 137 -16.18 28.46 -5.10
C PRO A 137 -14.91 28.78 -5.89
N LEU A 138 -14.34 27.77 -6.53
CA LEU A 138 -13.19 27.96 -7.42
C LEU A 138 -13.61 28.87 -8.58
N PRO A 139 -12.74 29.81 -9.01
CA PRO A 139 -13.04 30.65 -10.17
C PRO A 139 -12.89 29.88 -11.49
N ASP A 140 -13.62 30.31 -12.53
CA ASP A 140 -13.64 29.62 -13.83
C ASP A 140 -12.28 29.61 -14.54
N ASP A 141 -11.41 30.55 -14.24
CA ASP A 141 -10.06 30.65 -14.78
C ASP A 141 -9.06 29.68 -14.12
N THR A 142 -9.51 28.88 -13.15
CA THR A 142 -8.72 27.79 -12.54
C THR A 142 -8.26 26.76 -13.57
N GLY A 143 -8.99 26.60 -14.69
CA GLY A 143 -8.64 25.63 -15.72
C GLY A 143 -8.71 24.18 -15.26
N LEU A 144 -9.74 23.82 -14.50
CA LEU A 144 -9.94 22.49 -13.92
C LEU A 144 -10.56 21.55 -14.95
N PHE A 145 -9.86 20.45 -15.29
CA PHE A 145 -10.42 19.40 -16.11
C PHE A 145 -11.40 18.53 -15.30
N ARG A 146 -12.47 18.06 -15.96
CA ARG A 146 -13.45 17.15 -15.35
C ARG A 146 -12.78 15.93 -14.70
N ASP A 147 -11.87 15.27 -15.40
CA ASP A 147 -11.23 14.03 -14.96
C ASP A 147 -10.23 14.24 -13.80
N GLN A 148 -9.92 15.49 -13.49
CA GLN A 148 -9.06 15.85 -12.37
C GLN A 148 -9.83 16.44 -11.19
N ALA A 149 -11.11 16.79 -11.38
CA ALA A 149 -11.91 17.44 -10.37
C ALA A 149 -12.39 16.43 -9.31
N LEU A 150 -12.49 16.91 -8.07
CA LEU A 150 -13.11 16.21 -6.96
C LEU A 150 -14.46 16.86 -6.63
N LEU A 151 -15.46 16.07 -6.32
CA LEU A 151 -16.75 16.52 -5.78
C LEU A 151 -16.77 16.25 -4.28
N ASP A 152 -16.90 17.33 -3.50
CA ASP A 152 -17.10 17.29 -2.07
C ASP A 152 -18.57 17.56 -1.75
N VAL A 153 -19.15 16.71 -0.90
CA VAL A 153 -20.56 16.81 -0.50
C VAL A 153 -20.69 16.69 1.01
N LEU A 154 -21.48 17.56 1.62
CA LEU A 154 -21.90 17.49 3.02
C LEU A 154 -23.36 17.08 3.08
N ILE A 155 -23.64 15.91 3.64
CA ILE A 155 -24.99 15.38 3.89
C ILE A 155 -25.20 15.33 5.39
N ARG A 156 -26.40 15.71 5.84
CA ARG A 156 -26.82 15.63 7.24
C ARG A 156 -27.97 14.67 7.40
N TYR A 157 -27.86 13.83 8.43
CA TYR A 157 -28.93 12.92 8.84
C TYR A 157 -29.33 13.28 10.27
N PRO A 158 -30.65 13.43 10.59
CA PRO A 158 -31.11 13.55 11.95
C PRO A 158 -30.86 12.23 12.71
N ILE A 159 -30.38 12.32 13.94
CA ILE A 159 -30.13 11.18 14.82
C ILE A 159 -30.72 11.41 16.19
N GLN A 160 -30.95 10.32 16.95
CA GLN A 160 -31.49 10.39 18.29
C GLN A 160 -30.41 10.64 19.34
N ASN A 161 -29.23 10.02 19.17
CA ASN A 161 -28.15 10.13 20.15
C ASN A 161 -26.77 9.94 19.48
N ALA A 162 -25.82 10.82 19.78
CA ALA A 162 -24.44 10.74 19.28
C ALA A 162 -23.71 9.43 19.68
N ALA A 163 -24.10 8.82 20.81
CA ALA A 163 -23.50 7.59 21.32
C ALA A 163 -24.24 6.30 20.87
N SER A 164 -25.16 6.41 19.91
CA SER A 164 -25.84 5.25 19.34
C SER A 164 -24.90 4.37 18.54
N ASP A 165 -25.32 3.10 18.32
CA ASP A 165 -24.63 2.18 17.43
C ASP A 165 -24.93 2.54 15.97
N PHE A 166 -23.90 3.05 15.24
CA PHE A 166 -24.04 3.40 13.83
C PHE A 166 -23.52 2.28 12.93
N SER A 167 -24.24 2.10 11.81
CA SER A 167 -23.83 1.22 10.72
C SER A 167 -24.04 1.91 9.38
N ILE A 168 -23.22 1.57 8.38
CA ILE A 168 -23.30 2.13 7.04
C ILE A 168 -23.30 1.01 6.00
N THR A 169 -24.08 1.17 4.94
CA THR A 169 -23.97 0.38 3.71
C THR A 169 -23.57 1.33 2.58
N PRO A 170 -22.28 1.42 2.24
CA PRO A 170 -21.80 2.28 1.16
C PRO A 170 -21.86 1.51 -0.16
N ASP A 171 -22.95 1.63 -0.91
CA ASP A 171 -23.09 1.00 -2.22
C ASP A 171 -22.59 1.94 -3.34
N PHE A 172 -21.28 2.14 -3.38
CA PHE A 172 -20.62 2.93 -4.41
C PHE A 172 -20.10 2.10 -5.59
N ALA A 173 -20.48 0.83 -5.69
CA ALA A 173 -19.99 -0.07 -6.74
C ALA A 173 -20.31 0.43 -8.17
N ARG A 174 -21.33 1.28 -8.33
CA ARG A 174 -21.71 1.90 -9.62
C ARG A 174 -20.74 2.97 -10.10
N LEU A 175 -19.91 3.53 -9.22
CA LEU A 175 -18.97 4.62 -9.54
C LEU A 175 -17.71 4.15 -10.29
N GLY A 176 -17.39 2.86 -10.29
CA GLY A 176 -16.21 2.36 -11.00
C GLY A 176 -16.15 0.83 -11.08
N LEU A 177 -15.21 0.32 -11.91
CA LEU A 177 -14.94 -1.12 -12.00
C LEU A 177 -14.28 -1.66 -10.73
N ARG A 178 -13.49 -0.84 -10.05
CA ARG A 178 -12.96 -1.06 -8.72
C ARG A 178 -13.15 0.21 -7.93
N THR A 179 -13.97 0.14 -6.91
CA THR A 179 -14.23 1.27 -6.02
C THR A 179 -13.66 0.94 -4.66
N THR A 180 -12.77 1.77 -4.17
CA THR A 180 -12.27 1.70 -2.80
C THR A 180 -12.94 2.80 -1.99
N THR A 181 -13.73 2.42 -0.99
CA THR A 181 -14.40 3.38 -0.10
C THR A 181 -13.66 3.42 1.23
N VAL A 182 -13.20 4.59 1.60
CA VAL A 182 -12.60 4.85 2.91
C VAL A 182 -13.61 5.58 3.78
N VAL A 183 -14.02 4.95 4.88
CA VAL A 183 -14.95 5.51 5.85
C VAL A 183 -14.21 5.87 7.13
N ARG A 184 -14.14 7.16 7.44
CA ARG A 184 -13.62 7.67 8.71
C ARG A 184 -14.79 7.99 9.64
N PHE A 185 -14.86 7.29 10.74
CA PHE A 185 -15.89 7.50 11.76
C PHE A 185 -15.26 8.14 13.00
N LEU A 186 -15.67 9.35 13.33
CA LEU A 186 -15.23 10.09 14.51
C LEU A 186 -16.22 9.87 15.65
N HIS A 187 -15.86 9.00 16.57
CA HIS A 187 -16.71 8.74 17.73
C HIS A 187 -16.74 9.96 18.68
N PRO A 188 -17.86 10.21 19.40
CA PRO A 188 -17.96 11.33 20.36
C PRO A 188 -16.88 11.36 21.42
N ASP A 189 -16.29 10.21 21.76
CA ASP A 189 -15.17 10.08 22.71
C ASP A 189 -13.82 10.54 22.13
N GLY A 190 -13.79 11.07 20.90
CA GLY A 190 -12.59 11.53 20.20
C GLY A 190 -11.77 10.41 19.54
N VAL A 191 -12.28 9.18 19.54
CA VAL A 191 -11.63 8.05 18.84
C VAL A 191 -12.03 8.07 17.38
N GLU A 192 -11.06 8.13 16.50
CA GLU A 192 -11.26 8.00 15.06
C GLU A 192 -11.07 6.55 14.60
N ARG A 193 -11.95 6.12 13.68
CA ARG A 193 -11.92 4.80 13.10
C ARG A 193 -11.96 4.88 11.62
N ILE A 194 -11.13 4.06 10.99
CA ILE A 194 -11.00 4.01 9.55
C ILE A 194 -11.33 2.61 9.08
N PHE A 195 -12.24 2.57 8.12
CA PHE A 195 -12.66 1.37 7.43
C PHE A 195 -12.38 1.58 5.95
N GLU A 196 -11.79 0.60 5.31
CA GLU A 196 -11.55 0.61 3.88
C GLU A 196 -12.22 -0.60 3.26
N PHE A 197 -12.97 -0.39 2.18
CA PHE A 197 -13.72 -1.43 1.49
C PHE A 197 -13.45 -1.38 0.00
N SER A 198 -13.21 -2.54 -0.60
CA SER A 198 -13.18 -2.68 -2.05
C SER A 198 -14.52 -3.26 -2.53
N GLY A 199 -15.21 -2.53 -3.40
CA GLY A 199 -16.53 -2.90 -3.89
C GLY A 199 -17.65 -2.68 -2.86
N ASP A 200 -18.68 -3.53 -2.89
CA ASP A 200 -19.79 -3.49 -1.93
C ASP A 200 -19.48 -4.38 -0.71
N PRO A 201 -19.24 -3.79 0.47
CA PRO A 201 -18.99 -4.55 1.70
C PRO A 201 -20.27 -5.03 2.39
N GLY A 202 -21.46 -4.65 1.88
CA GLY A 202 -22.72 -4.78 2.60
C GLY A 202 -22.80 -3.86 3.81
N MET A 203 -23.56 -4.26 4.85
CA MET A 203 -23.71 -3.47 6.08
C MET A 203 -22.46 -3.57 6.97
N VAL A 204 -21.87 -2.42 7.26
CA VAL A 204 -20.69 -2.30 8.11
C VAL A 204 -21.06 -1.59 9.40
N ARG A 205 -20.77 -2.23 10.54
CA ARG A 205 -20.89 -1.60 11.85
C ARG A 205 -19.71 -0.70 12.12
N LEU A 206 -19.96 0.54 12.49
CA LEU A 206 -18.93 1.54 12.84
C LEU A 206 -18.52 1.40 14.32
N ASP A 207 -18.21 0.14 14.74
CA ASP A 207 -17.92 -0.23 16.14
C ASP A 207 -16.55 0.30 16.58
N PRO A 208 -16.46 0.86 17.79
CA PRO A 208 -15.23 1.40 18.38
C PRO A 208 -14.10 0.38 18.71
N ARG A 209 -14.13 -0.91 18.44
CA ARG A 209 -13.11 -1.86 18.91
C ARG A 209 -11.83 -1.87 18.06
N TRP A 210 -10.73 -1.35 18.59
CA TRP A 210 -9.38 -1.28 17.96
C TRP A 210 -8.87 -2.61 17.37
N HIS A 211 -9.31 -3.75 17.93
CA HIS A 211 -8.87 -5.07 17.45
C HIS A 211 -9.43 -5.43 16.06
N HIS A 212 -10.56 -4.87 15.63
CA HIS A 212 -11.07 -5.07 14.28
C HIS A 212 -10.14 -4.41 13.24
N ALA A 213 -9.69 -3.17 13.51
CA ALA A 213 -8.69 -2.51 12.68
C ALA A 213 -7.40 -3.34 12.65
N PHE A 214 -6.92 -3.81 13.80
CA PHE A 214 -5.71 -4.64 13.89
C PHE A 214 -5.79 -5.88 12.98
N PHE A 215 -6.83 -6.71 13.12
CA PHE A 215 -6.98 -7.92 12.30
C PHE A 215 -7.15 -7.61 10.81
N ARG A 216 -7.79 -6.50 10.49
CA ARG A 216 -7.93 -6.06 9.11
C ARG A 216 -6.57 -5.70 8.50
N PHE A 217 -5.75 -4.90 9.20
CA PHE A 217 -4.42 -4.55 8.71
C PHE A 217 -3.49 -5.77 8.62
N VAL A 218 -3.61 -6.74 9.54
CA VAL A 218 -2.92 -8.04 9.41
C VAL A 218 -3.34 -8.76 8.13
N LYS A 219 -4.64 -8.81 7.84
CA LYS A 219 -5.15 -9.41 6.60
C LYS A 219 -4.59 -8.69 5.37
N THR A 220 -4.70 -7.36 5.32
CA THR A 220 -4.21 -6.54 4.20
C THR A 220 -2.70 -6.73 3.98
N GLY A 221 -1.90 -6.77 5.05
CA GLY A 221 -0.47 -7.05 4.96
C GLY A 221 -0.15 -8.45 4.43
N THR A 222 -0.97 -9.45 4.78
CA THR A 222 -0.83 -10.81 4.26
C THR A 222 -1.18 -10.86 2.78
N GLU A 223 -2.28 -10.24 2.37
CA GLU A 223 -2.72 -10.12 0.98
C GLU A 223 -1.69 -9.37 0.15
N HIS A 224 -1.12 -8.27 0.65
CA HIS A 224 -0.07 -7.52 -0.01
C HIS A 224 1.14 -8.39 -0.43
N ILE A 225 1.56 -9.32 0.41
CA ILE A 225 2.64 -10.25 0.09
C ILE A 225 2.21 -11.32 -0.91
N LEU A 226 0.97 -11.82 -0.81
CA LEU A 226 0.48 -12.87 -1.69
C LEU A 226 0.13 -12.35 -3.09
N ASP A 227 -0.31 -11.11 -3.20
CA ASP A 227 -0.64 -10.44 -4.46
C ASP A 227 0.58 -9.72 -5.07
N GLY A 228 1.54 -9.31 -4.24
CA GLY A 228 2.78 -8.65 -4.66
C GLY A 228 3.76 -9.60 -5.35
N VAL A 229 3.75 -9.65 -6.69
CA VAL A 229 4.62 -10.54 -7.47
C VAL A 229 6.11 -10.27 -7.22
N ASP A 230 6.52 -9.04 -6.96
CA ASP A 230 7.87 -8.63 -6.58
C ASP A 230 8.31 -9.26 -5.25
N HIS A 231 7.45 -9.23 -4.23
CA HIS A 231 7.68 -9.87 -2.94
C HIS A 231 7.75 -11.39 -3.08
N LEU A 232 6.83 -11.99 -3.86
CA LEU A 232 6.84 -13.43 -4.13
C LEU A 232 8.16 -13.86 -4.79
N LEU A 233 8.59 -13.18 -5.86
CA LEU A 233 9.84 -13.50 -6.54
C LEU A 233 11.04 -13.31 -5.64
N PHE A 234 11.07 -12.24 -4.83
CA PHE A 234 12.15 -11.99 -3.88
C PHE A 234 12.25 -13.08 -2.81
N VAL A 235 11.12 -13.45 -2.17
CA VAL A 235 11.07 -14.52 -1.17
C VAL A 235 11.47 -15.86 -1.79
N ILE A 236 11.01 -16.20 -2.99
CA ILE A 236 11.40 -17.42 -3.70
C ILE A 236 12.93 -17.41 -3.97
N CYS A 237 13.52 -16.28 -4.38
CA CYS A 237 14.97 -16.15 -4.51
C CYS A 237 15.70 -16.46 -3.20
N LEU A 238 15.17 -16.04 -2.07
CA LEU A 238 15.74 -16.37 -0.75
C LEU A 238 15.70 -17.86 -0.44
N LEU A 239 14.62 -18.56 -0.86
CA LEU A 239 14.35 -19.95 -0.52
C LEU A 239 15.16 -20.98 -1.34
N ILE A 240 15.42 -20.68 -2.62
CA ILE A 240 16.03 -21.63 -3.58
C ILE A 240 17.29 -22.31 -3.02
N PRO A 241 18.31 -21.59 -2.49
CA PRO A 241 19.54 -22.22 -2.01
C PRO A 241 19.46 -22.76 -0.58
N PHE A 242 18.40 -22.42 0.19
CA PHE A 242 18.30 -22.77 1.60
C PHE A 242 16.98 -23.47 1.91
N ARG A 243 17.11 -24.63 2.58
CA ARG A 243 15.98 -25.53 2.87
C ARG A 243 15.78 -25.78 4.35
N ARG A 244 16.49 -25.02 5.20
CA ARG A 244 16.32 -25.10 6.66
C ARG A 244 15.45 -23.92 7.11
N ILE A 245 14.29 -24.22 7.68
CA ILE A 245 13.27 -23.20 8.03
C ILE A 245 13.81 -22.19 9.06
N ARG A 246 14.55 -22.63 10.08
CA ARG A 246 15.01 -21.74 11.16
C ARG A 246 15.89 -20.56 10.65
N PRO A 247 16.94 -20.76 9.81
CA PRO A 247 17.70 -19.64 9.24
C PRO A 247 16.84 -18.74 8.33
N LEU A 248 15.88 -19.32 7.60
CA LEU A 248 15.00 -18.59 6.70
C LEU A 248 14.09 -17.62 7.47
N ILE A 249 13.54 -18.05 8.62
CA ILE A 249 12.75 -17.16 9.50
C ILE A 249 13.58 -15.91 9.84
N ALA A 250 14.82 -16.07 10.29
CA ALA A 250 15.66 -14.93 10.66
C ALA A 250 15.92 -13.97 9.48
N ILE A 251 16.10 -14.51 8.26
CA ILE A 251 16.29 -13.70 7.05
C ILE A 251 15.01 -12.94 6.69
N VAL A 252 13.87 -13.64 6.72
CA VAL A 252 12.56 -13.06 6.42
C VAL A 252 12.20 -11.98 7.44
N THR A 253 12.33 -12.28 8.74
CA THR A 253 12.09 -11.29 9.81
C THR A 253 13.01 -10.08 9.68
N SER A 254 14.27 -10.27 9.29
CA SER A 254 15.20 -9.16 9.04
C SER A 254 14.70 -8.23 7.93
N PHE A 255 14.16 -8.81 6.86
CA PHE A 255 13.51 -8.05 5.78
C PHE A 255 12.28 -7.30 6.30
N THR A 256 11.38 -7.96 7.04
CA THR A 256 10.15 -7.33 7.57
C THR A 256 10.46 -6.20 8.53
N VAL A 257 11.48 -6.35 9.40
CA VAL A 257 11.91 -5.26 10.31
C VAL A 257 12.39 -4.06 9.51
N ALA A 258 13.22 -4.27 8.49
CA ALA A 258 13.70 -3.20 7.62
C ALA A 258 12.56 -2.52 6.85
N HIS A 259 11.65 -3.31 6.28
CA HIS A 259 10.45 -2.86 5.61
C HIS A 259 9.58 -1.99 6.54
N THR A 260 9.39 -2.42 7.79
CA THR A 260 8.66 -1.68 8.82
C THR A 260 9.28 -0.30 9.08
N ILE A 261 10.62 -0.24 9.18
CA ILE A 261 11.33 1.03 9.44
C ILE A 261 11.05 2.05 8.33
N THR A 262 11.19 1.65 7.08
CA THR A 262 11.00 2.56 5.94
C THR A 262 9.54 2.89 5.70
N LEU A 263 8.63 1.95 5.95
CA LEU A 263 7.19 2.19 5.90
C LEU A 263 6.75 3.22 6.95
N ILE A 264 7.24 3.09 8.19
CA ILE A 264 6.99 4.06 9.26
C ILE A 264 7.61 5.42 8.89
N ALA A 265 8.86 5.45 8.43
CA ALA A 265 9.51 6.68 8.01
C ALA A 265 8.71 7.41 6.92
N SER A 266 8.17 6.65 5.96
CA SER A 266 7.33 7.18 4.91
C SER A 266 6.01 7.75 5.43
N ALA A 267 5.35 7.06 6.34
CA ALA A 267 4.10 7.51 6.95
C ALA A 267 4.26 8.83 7.73
N PHE A 268 5.47 9.09 8.25
CA PHE A 268 5.81 10.36 8.89
C PHE A 268 6.37 11.42 7.92
N GLY A 269 6.26 11.23 6.60
CA GLY A 269 6.70 12.20 5.61
C GLY A 269 8.23 12.37 5.52
N LEU A 270 9.01 11.38 5.99
CA LEU A 270 10.48 11.40 5.92
C LEU A 270 11.02 10.91 4.55
N VAL A 271 10.18 10.90 3.53
CA VAL A 271 10.50 10.44 2.17
C VAL A 271 10.46 11.63 1.22
N PRO A 272 11.32 11.69 0.20
CA PRO A 272 11.26 12.74 -0.81
C PRO A 272 9.90 12.76 -1.52
N ASP A 273 9.24 13.91 -1.49
CA ASP A 273 8.03 14.17 -2.29
C ASP A 273 8.45 14.60 -3.69
N ALA A 274 8.88 13.63 -4.50
CA ALA A 274 9.41 13.88 -5.84
C ALA A 274 8.96 12.78 -6.80
N LEU A 275 8.48 13.18 -7.98
CA LEU A 275 7.94 12.28 -9.00
C LEU A 275 8.93 11.21 -9.50
N TRP A 276 10.22 11.43 -9.37
CA TRP A 276 11.26 10.46 -9.73
C TRP A 276 11.47 9.37 -8.65
N PHE A 277 11.02 9.61 -7.42
CA PHE A 277 11.33 8.71 -6.32
C PHE A 277 10.61 7.36 -6.42
N PRO A 278 9.29 7.27 -6.73
CA PRO A 278 8.62 5.98 -6.95
C PRO A 278 9.31 5.13 -8.04
N PRO A 279 9.56 5.62 -9.26
CA PRO A 279 10.26 4.85 -10.29
C PRO A 279 11.68 4.42 -9.88
N LEU A 280 12.38 5.23 -9.06
CA LEU A 280 13.67 4.82 -8.49
C LEU A 280 13.51 3.61 -7.58
N ILE A 281 12.56 3.66 -6.65
CA ILE A 281 12.33 2.56 -5.70
C ILE A 281 11.92 1.28 -6.44
N GLU A 282 11.01 1.36 -7.39
CA GLU A 282 10.58 0.22 -8.21
C GLU A 282 11.76 -0.37 -9.01
N THR A 283 12.63 0.46 -9.55
CA THR A 283 13.87 0.03 -10.21
C THR A 283 14.79 -0.72 -9.23
N LEU A 284 14.96 -0.21 -8.01
CA LEU A 284 15.78 -0.84 -6.97
C LEU A 284 15.15 -2.15 -6.45
N ILE A 285 13.82 -2.24 -6.36
CA ILE A 285 13.10 -3.48 -6.05
C ILE A 285 13.40 -4.53 -7.13
N ALA A 286 13.23 -4.20 -8.40
CA ALA A 286 13.54 -5.11 -9.51
C ALA A 286 15.03 -5.52 -9.51
N ALA A 287 15.94 -4.58 -9.26
CA ALA A 287 17.37 -4.84 -9.12
C ALA A 287 17.67 -5.81 -7.98
N SER A 288 16.96 -5.75 -6.86
CA SER A 288 17.12 -6.65 -5.72
C SER A 288 16.82 -8.11 -6.09
N ILE A 289 15.78 -8.34 -6.91
CA ILE A 289 15.41 -9.69 -7.39
C ILE A 289 16.51 -10.24 -8.30
N VAL A 290 16.99 -9.43 -9.25
CA VAL A 290 18.09 -9.81 -10.15
C VAL A 290 19.35 -10.13 -9.36
N TYR A 291 19.72 -9.29 -8.39
CA TYR A 291 20.88 -9.48 -7.52
C TYR A 291 20.78 -10.79 -6.73
N MET A 292 19.64 -11.06 -6.09
CA MET A 292 19.44 -12.27 -5.29
C MET A 292 19.49 -13.55 -6.15
N ALA A 293 18.90 -13.49 -7.34
CA ALA A 293 18.95 -14.60 -8.28
C ALA A 293 20.37 -14.85 -8.77
N PHE A 294 21.14 -13.79 -9.05
CA PHE A 294 22.54 -13.90 -9.45
C PHE A 294 23.41 -14.43 -8.32
N GLU A 295 23.24 -13.96 -7.09
CA GLU A 295 23.96 -14.47 -5.90
C GLU A 295 23.72 -15.97 -5.69
N ASN A 296 22.52 -16.47 -5.97
CA ASN A 296 22.22 -17.90 -5.93
C ASN A 296 23.02 -18.71 -6.94
N ILE A 297 23.26 -18.17 -8.14
CA ILE A 297 24.01 -18.84 -9.21
C ILE A 297 25.51 -18.90 -8.87
N VAL A 298 26.07 -17.78 -8.41
CA VAL A 298 27.50 -17.67 -8.10
C VAL A 298 27.88 -18.46 -6.85
N GLY A 299 27.02 -18.48 -5.86
CA GLY A 299 27.23 -19.20 -4.59
C GLY A 299 26.87 -18.34 -3.41
N SER A 300 25.80 -18.72 -2.75
CA SER A 300 25.21 -17.95 -1.64
C SER A 300 25.91 -18.25 -0.31
N HIS A 301 26.15 -17.19 0.48
CA HIS A 301 26.67 -17.28 1.83
C HIS A 301 25.58 -16.91 2.84
N TRP A 302 24.96 -17.89 3.48
CA TRP A 302 23.84 -17.72 4.40
C TRP A 302 24.12 -16.72 5.54
N GLN A 303 25.36 -16.64 6.00
CA GLN A 303 25.78 -15.77 7.10
C GLN A 303 25.62 -14.27 6.81
N ARG A 304 25.62 -13.86 5.54
CA ARG A 304 25.48 -12.46 5.12
C ARG A 304 24.07 -12.13 4.60
N ARG A 305 23.26 -13.14 4.32
CA ARG A 305 21.95 -12.94 3.69
C ARG A 305 20.95 -12.13 4.51
N TRP A 306 20.98 -12.26 5.83
CA TRP A 306 20.12 -11.45 6.67
C TRP A 306 20.42 -9.94 6.54
N VAL A 307 21.71 -9.57 6.35
CA VAL A 307 22.11 -8.17 6.12
C VAL A 307 21.64 -7.69 4.75
N ILE A 308 21.79 -8.53 3.74
CA ILE A 308 21.34 -8.23 2.37
C ILE A 308 19.82 -8.11 2.33
N ALA A 309 19.11 -9.04 2.96
CA ALA A 309 17.66 -9.00 3.08
C ALA A 309 17.18 -7.76 3.85
N PHE A 310 17.89 -7.36 4.91
CA PHE A 310 17.65 -6.10 5.61
C PHE A 310 17.78 -4.90 4.67
N GLY A 311 18.90 -4.81 3.92
CA GLY A 311 19.09 -3.71 2.97
C GLY A 311 17.99 -3.62 1.91
N PHE A 312 17.60 -4.77 1.36
CA PHE A 312 16.50 -4.80 0.39
C PHE A 312 15.12 -4.54 1.02
N GLY A 313 14.90 -4.99 2.26
CA GLY A 313 13.70 -4.67 3.02
C GLY A 313 13.49 -3.16 3.20
N LEU A 314 14.58 -2.39 3.43
CA LEU A 314 14.51 -0.93 3.46
C LEU A 314 14.01 -0.35 2.13
N VAL A 315 14.45 -0.91 1.00
CA VAL A 315 14.00 -0.45 -0.33
C VAL A 315 12.53 -0.82 -0.56
N HIS A 316 12.14 -2.07 -0.31
CA HIS A 316 10.79 -2.56 -0.53
C HIS A 316 9.75 -1.81 0.32
N GLY A 317 10.08 -1.43 1.55
CA GLY A 317 9.17 -0.68 2.40
C GLY A 317 8.85 0.73 1.88
N PHE A 318 9.76 1.34 1.12
CA PHE A 318 9.45 2.58 0.41
C PHE A 318 8.50 2.35 -0.77
N GLY A 319 8.56 1.20 -1.45
CA GLY A 319 7.71 0.92 -2.61
C GLY A 319 6.22 0.91 -2.28
N PHE A 320 5.86 0.34 -1.13
CA PHE A 320 4.46 0.30 -0.68
C PHE A 320 3.99 1.65 -0.11
N SER A 321 4.89 2.52 0.29
CA SER A 321 4.54 3.79 0.93
C SER A 321 3.70 4.70 0.02
N PHE A 322 3.86 4.61 -1.30
CA PHE A 322 3.09 5.40 -2.25
C PHE A 322 1.64 4.90 -2.37
N ALA A 323 1.45 3.58 -2.46
CA ALA A 323 0.11 2.98 -2.45
C ALA A 323 -0.57 3.15 -1.07
N LEU A 324 0.22 3.12 0.01
CA LEU A 324 -0.28 3.27 1.36
C LEU A 324 -0.48 4.73 1.77
N SER A 325 0.21 5.71 1.15
CA SER A 325 0.03 7.13 1.49
C SER A 325 -1.40 7.61 1.27
N GLU A 326 -2.08 7.07 0.26
CA GLU A 326 -3.51 7.29 0.03
C GLU A 326 -4.37 6.64 1.13
N THR A 327 -3.94 5.50 1.66
CA THR A 327 -4.66 4.76 2.72
C THR A 327 -4.25 5.24 4.12
N LEU A 328 -2.97 5.63 4.32
CA LEU A 328 -2.44 6.09 5.62
C LEU A 328 -2.85 7.51 5.99
N GLN A 329 -3.23 8.34 5.04
CA GLN A 329 -3.89 9.63 5.34
C GLN A 329 -5.08 9.41 6.31
N PHE A 330 -5.60 8.19 6.34
CA PHE A 330 -6.80 7.78 7.05
C PHE A 330 -6.55 6.92 8.30
N ALA A 331 -5.30 6.57 8.63
CA ALA A 331 -4.99 5.74 9.80
C ALA A 331 -5.19 6.47 11.16
N GLY A 332 -5.46 7.78 11.12
CA GLY A 332 -5.79 8.61 12.29
C GLY A 332 -4.86 8.40 13.48
N THR A 333 -5.40 8.44 14.70
CA THR A 333 -4.66 8.27 15.96
C THR A 333 -4.01 6.89 16.14
N HIS A 334 -4.39 5.88 15.33
CA HIS A 334 -3.87 4.50 15.41
C HIS A 334 -2.86 4.15 14.31
N LEU A 335 -2.31 5.14 13.62
CA LEU A 335 -1.37 4.97 12.52
C LEU A 335 -0.27 3.94 12.84
N LEU A 336 0.43 4.10 13.96
CA LEU A 336 1.51 3.19 14.33
C LEU A 336 1.03 1.76 14.57
N THR A 337 -0.13 1.59 15.24
CA THR A 337 -0.72 0.25 15.49
C THR A 337 -1.12 -0.41 14.19
N SER A 338 -1.70 0.33 13.26
CA SER A 338 -2.10 -0.15 11.93
C SER A 338 -0.88 -0.57 11.09
N LEU A 339 0.19 0.24 11.10
CA LEU A 339 1.45 -0.08 10.42
C LEU A 339 2.12 -1.34 10.98
N LEU A 340 2.15 -1.48 12.31
CA LEU A 340 2.69 -2.67 12.96
C LEU A 340 1.83 -3.92 12.68
N ALA A 341 0.51 -3.78 12.69
CA ALA A 341 -0.41 -4.86 12.34
C ALA A 341 -0.24 -5.28 10.86
N PHE A 342 -0.11 -4.32 9.95
CA PHE A 342 0.18 -4.57 8.54
C PHE A 342 1.49 -5.36 8.37
N ASN A 343 2.57 -4.93 9.02
CA ASN A 343 3.87 -5.62 8.93
C ASN A 343 3.84 -7.01 9.60
N LEU A 344 3.03 -7.21 10.64
CA LEU A 344 2.76 -8.55 11.15
C LEU A 344 2.08 -9.43 10.08
N GLY A 345 1.15 -8.87 9.31
CA GLY A 345 0.54 -9.54 8.16
C GLY A 345 1.55 -9.88 7.07
N VAL A 346 2.45 -8.95 6.75
CA VAL A 346 3.59 -9.16 5.83
C VAL A 346 4.42 -10.36 6.28
N GLU A 347 4.83 -10.41 7.55
CA GLU A 347 5.59 -11.53 8.12
C GLU A 347 4.83 -12.86 7.99
N ILE A 348 3.53 -12.87 8.33
CA ILE A 348 2.68 -14.07 8.20
C ILE A 348 2.61 -14.53 6.74
N GLY A 349 2.40 -13.62 5.79
CA GLY A 349 2.37 -13.92 4.36
C GLY A 349 3.68 -14.54 3.87
N GLN A 350 4.81 -13.96 4.23
CA GLN A 350 6.13 -14.49 3.89
C GLN A 350 6.39 -15.86 4.52
N LEU A 351 6.07 -16.04 5.80
CA LEU A 351 6.21 -17.33 6.48
C LEU A 351 5.32 -18.41 5.86
N LEU A 352 4.12 -18.06 5.42
CA LEU A 352 3.24 -18.97 4.69
C LEU A 352 3.90 -19.46 3.40
N ILE A 353 4.50 -18.55 2.62
CA ILE A 353 5.25 -18.90 1.40
C ILE A 353 6.43 -19.82 1.76
N VAL A 354 7.18 -19.53 2.82
CA VAL A 354 8.30 -20.37 3.28
C VAL A 354 7.82 -21.79 3.61
N VAL A 355 6.73 -21.91 4.39
CA VAL A 355 6.18 -23.21 4.81
C VAL A 355 5.67 -24.03 3.63
N LEU A 356 5.10 -23.39 2.62
CA LEU A 356 4.60 -24.06 1.43
C LEU A 356 5.71 -24.40 0.44
N ALA A 357 6.63 -23.47 0.17
CA ALA A 357 7.63 -23.64 -0.87
C ALA A 357 8.80 -24.55 -0.45
N VAL A 358 9.22 -24.54 0.82
CA VAL A 358 10.37 -25.36 1.27
C VAL A 358 10.14 -26.85 1.10
N PRO A 359 8.98 -27.46 1.47
CA PRO A 359 8.70 -28.87 1.19
C PRO A 359 8.69 -29.19 -0.30
N ILE A 360 8.12 -28.31 -1.12
CA ILE A 360 8.05 -28.48 -2.59
C ILE A 360 9.45 -28.49 -3.18
N LEU A 361 10.29 -27.51 -2.83
CA LEU A 361 11.68 -27.44 -3.28
C LEU A 361 12.49 -28.64 -2.78
N ASN A 362 12.31 -29.09 -1.53
CA ASN A 362 12.97 -30.28 -0.99
C ASN A 362 12.61 -31.54 -1.76
N TRP A 363 11.30 -31.71 -2.07
CA TRP A 363 10.83 -32.86 -2.85
C TRP A 363 11.44 -32.82 -4.27
N LEU A 364 11.41 -31.66 -4.91
CA LEU A 364 11.90 -31.46 -6.28
C LEU A 364 13.41 -31.76 -6.37
N PHE A 365 14.20 -31.24 -5.45
CA PHE A 365 15.67 -31.42 -5.45
C PHE A 365 16.10 -32.82 -5.01
N ARG A 366 15.25 -33.56 -4.29
CA ARG A 366 15.53 -34.98 -3.95
C ARG A 366 15.18 -35.93 -5.07
N ASN A 367 14.12 -35.65 -5.82
CA ASN A 367 13.51 -36.64 -6.71
C ASN A 367 13.66 -36.33 -8.20
N ALA A 368 13.79 -35.05 -8.59
CA ALA A 368 13.70 -34.67 -9.99
C ALA A 368 14.98 -34.01 -10.54
N ILE A 369 15.59 -33.10 -9.82
CA ILE A 369 16.69 -32.25 -10.31
C ILE A 369 17.79 -32.19 -9.25
N SER A 370 19.07 -32.27 -9.65
CA SER A 370 20.16 -32.06 -8.71
C SER A 370 20.11 -30.64 -8.13
N GLU A 371 20.48 -30.49 -6.86
CA GLU A 371 20.40 -29.24 -6.11
C GLU A 371 21.05 -28.05 -6.84
N ARG A 372 22.30 -28.24 -7.33
CA ARG A 372 23.03 -27.19 -8.04
C ARG A 372 22.37 -26.80 -9.35
N MET A 373 21.93 -27.78 -10.13
CA MET A 373 21.27 -27.53 -11.42
C MET A 373 19.92 -26.82 -11.21
N GLY A 374 19.12 -27.29 -10.26
CA GLY A 374 17.83 -26.66 -9.95
C GLY A 374 18.01 -25.24 -9.43
N THR A 375 18.98 -25.00 -8.55
CA THR A 375 19.30 -23.63 -8.09
C THR A 375 19.64 -22.71 -9.26
N ILE A 376 20.48 -23.16 -10.20
CA ILE A 376 20.86 -22.36 -11.37
C ILE A 376 19.64 -22.11 -12.27
N ILE A 377 18.86 -23.15 -12.59
CA ILE A 377 17.73 -23.02 -13.52
C ILE A 377 16.67 -22.06 -12.94
N PHE A 378 16.23 -22.30 -11.70
CA PHE A 378 15.19 -21.45 -11.09
C PHE A 378 15.69 -20.02 -10.90
N SER A 379 16.93 -19.83 -10.45
CA SER A 379 17.50 -18.49 -10.32
C SER A 379 17.66 -17.79 -11.66
N ALA A 380 18.01 -18.51 -12.73
CA ALA A 380 18.09 -17.92 -14.07
C ALA A 380 16.71 -17.46 -14.60
N ILE A 381 15.65 -18.23 -14.33
CA ILE A 381 14.26 -17.84 -14.68
C ILE A 381 13.87 -16.57 -13.90
N LEU A 382 14.13 -16.54 -12.59
CA LEU A 382 13.82 -15.37 -11.76
C LEU A 382 14.66 -14.15 -12.14
N ALA A 383 15.96 -14.35 -12.47
CA ALA A 383 16.81 -13.29 -12.97
C ALA A 383 16.29 -12.71 -14.31
N HIS A 384 15.81 -13.57 -15.20
CA HIS A 384 15.22 -13.15 -16.47
C HIS A 384 13.97 -12.31 -16.27
N SER A 385 13.03 -12.76 -15.44
CA SER A 385 11.82 -12.00 -15.10
C SER A 385 12.15 -10.67 -14.43
N GLY A 386 13.05 -10.70 -13.44
CA GLY A 386 13.52 -9.49 -12.75
C GLY A 386 14.23 -8.52 -13.67
N TRP A 387 14.99 -9.01 -14.68
CA TRP A 387 15.66 -8.18 -15.67
C TRP A 387 14.67 -7.42 -16.57
N HIS A 388 13.59 -8.06 -17.00
CA HIS A 388 12.55 -7.39 -17.78
C HIS A 388 11.90 -6.27 -16.97
N TRP A 389 11.62 -6.51 -15.70
CA TRP A 389 11.09 -5.46 -14.82
C TRP A 389 12.10 -4.35 -14.58
N LEU A 390 13.34 -4.72 -14.28
CA LEU A 390 14.42 -3.75 -14.09
C LEU A 390 14.59 -2.84 -15.31
N SER A 391 14.60 -3.41 -16.51
CA SER A 391 14.75 -2.62 -17.74
C SER A 391 13.57 -1.71 -18.02
N GLY A 392 12.32 -2.17 -17.74
CA GLY A 392 11.12 -1.35 -17.87
C GLY A 392 11.13 -0.17 -16.87
N ARG A 393 11.30 -0.47 -15.56
CA ARG A 393 11.30 0.55 -14.52
C ARG A 393 12.48 1.53 -14.62
N ALA A 394 13.65 1.05 -15.06
CA ALA A 394 14.79 1.91 -15.35
C ALA A 394 14.49 2.84 -16.55
N GLY A 395 13.76 2.37 -17.56
CA GLY A 395 13.28 3.20 -18.65
C GLY A 395 12.36 4.31 -18.17
N ASP A 396 11.40 3.99 -17.30
CA ASP A 396 10.49 4.96 -16.68
C ASP A 396 11.28 6.00 -15.85
N LEU A 397 12.25 5.54 -15.06
CA LEU A 397 13.12 6.43 -14.28
C LEU A 397 13.95 7.37 -15.16
N MET A 398 14.49 6.87 -16.28
CA MET A 398 15.30 7.67 -17.22
C MET A 398 14.45 8.70 -18.00
N ALA A 399 13.13 8.53 -18.07
CA ALA A 399 12.23 9.51 -18.68
C ALA A 399 12.10 10.78 -17.83
N TYR A 400 12.44 10.74 -16.55
CA TYR A 400 12.44 11.93 -15.69
C TYR A 400 13.70 12.75 -15.90
N SER A 401 13.52 14.05 -16.18
CA SER A 401 14.60 15.02 -16.20
C SER A 401 15.05 15.32 -14.77
N PHE A 402 16.19 14.77 -14.36
CA PHE A 402 16.78 15.07 -13.06
C PHE A 402 17.20 16.54 -13.00
N GLN A 403 16.48 17.34 -12.26
CA GLN A 403 16.96 18.64 -11.85
C GLN A 403 17.76 18.45 -10.55
N TRP A 404 19.08 18.64 -10.64
CA TRP A 404 19.92 18.62 -9.44
C TRP A 404 19.41 19.71 -8.48
N PRO A 405 19.23 19.37 -7.18
CA PRO A 405 18.83 20.38 -6.21
C PRO A 405 19.84 21.52 -6.23
N ALA A 406 19.34 22.75 -6.31
CA ALA A 406 20.20 23.91 -6.25
C ALA A 406 21.02 23.86 -4.96
N LEU A 407 22.34 24.00 -5.06
CA LEU A 407 23.27 24.06 -3.92
C LEU A 407 23.04 25.37 -3.14
N ASN A 408 21.87 25.49 -2.53
CA ASN A 408 21.50 26.61 -1.70
C ASN A 408 21.64 26.27 -0.21
N TYR A 409 21.50 27.28 0.66
CA TYR A 409 21.60 27.10 2.13
C TYR A 409 20.57 26.12 2.66
N ALA A 410 19.38 26.00 2.04
CA ALA A 410 18.35 25.04 2.42
C ALA A 410 18.78 23.59 2.16
N PHE A 411 19.41 23.33 1.02
CA PHE A 411 19.98 22.02 0.69
C PHE A 411 21.11 21.65 1.66
N LEU A 412 22.02 22.58 1.94
CA LEU A 412 23.10 22.35 2.93
C LEU A 412 22.56 22.07 4.34
N ALA A 413 21.51 22.79 4.75
CA ALA A 413 20.85 22.56 6.03
C ALA A 413 20.17 21.17 6.08
N ALA A 414 19.52 20.75 5.00
CA ALA A 414 18.95 19.39 4.90
C ALA A 414 20.04 18.33 4.96
N LEU A 415 21.13 18.48 4.22
CA LEU A 415 22.27 17.55 4.25
C LEU A 415 22.88 17.44 5.66
N MET A 416 23.04 18.58 6.37
CA MET A 416 23.52 18.59 7.74
C MET A 416 22.55 17.89 8.70
N ARG A 417 21.26 18.10 8.56
CA ARG A 417 20.24 17.38 9.37
C ARG A 417 20.35 15.87 9.18
N TRP A 418 20.45 15.41 7.95
CA TRP A 418 20.62 13.99 7.64
C TRP A 418 21.93 13.42 8.20
N ALA A 419 23.03 14.16 8.08
CA ALA A 419 24.31 13.75 8.64
C ALA A 419 24.27 13.64 10.17
N ILE A 420 23.63 14.58 10.85
CA ILE A 420 23.44 14.57 12.32
C ILE A 420 22.55 13.37 12.70
N LEU A 421 21.45 13.12 11.99
CA LEU A 421 20.56 11.99 12.24
C LEU A 421 21.29 10.64 12.12
N LEU A 422 22.08 10.48 11.06
CA LEU A 422 22.92 9.28 10.86
C LEU A 422 23.98 9.12 11.96
N LEU A 423 24.58 10.21 12.45
CA LEU A 423 25.51 10.17 13.56
C LEU A 423 24.83 9.76 14.88
N ILE A 424 23.62 10.27 15.13
CA ILE A 424 22.83 9.92 16.32
C ILE A 424 22.46 8.44 16.28
N ILE A 425 21.92 7.96 15.15
CA ILE A 425 21.54 6.55 14.96
C ILE A 425 22.77 5.65 15.07
N GLY A 426 23.86 5.99 14.39
CA GLY A 426 25.11 5.23 14.46
C GLY A 426 25.68 5.17 15.89
N SER A 427 25.63 6.28 16.62
CA SER A 427 26.05 6.33 18.01
C SER A 427 25.17 5.49 18.93
N ALA A 428 23.83 5.53 18.73
CA ALA A 428 22.88 4.71 19.49
C ALA A 428 23.11 3.21 19.23
N VAL A 429 23.27 2.80 17.97
CA VAL A 429 23.57 1.41 17.61
C VAL A 429 24.92 0.97 18.19
N TRP A 430 25.95 1.83 18.14
CA TRP A 430 27.24 1.54 18.73
C TRP A 430 27.18 1.36 20.25
N ILE A 431 26.43 2.25 20.94
CA ILE A 431 26.22 2.14 22.40
C ILE A 431 25.51 0.84 22.74
N LEU A 432 24.42 0.51 22.03
CA LEU A 432 23.68 -0.75 22.20
C LEU A 432 24.58 -1.97 21.98
N PHE A 433 25.41 -1.94 20.96
CA PHE A 433 26.38 -3.00 20.68
C PHE A 433 27.44 -3.15 21.80
N VAL A 434 27.96 -2.04 22.32
CA VAL A 434 28.92 -2.03 23.43
C VAL A 434 28.28 -2.57 24.70
N VAL A 435 27.04 -2.12 25.02
CA VAL A 435 26.27 -2.59 26.18
C VAL A 435 26.00 -4.09 26.04
N TYR A 436 25.54 -4.55 24.88
CA TYR A 436 25.27 -5.96 24.60
C TYR A 436 26.54 -6.84 24.79
N LYS A 437 27.69 -6.40 24.24
CA LYS A 437 28.98 -7.09 24.46
C LYS A 437 29.34 -7.16 25.96
N ARG A 438 29.13 -6.10 26.70
CA ARG A 438 29.44 -6.05 28.13
C ARG A 438 28.56 -7.02 28.94
N PHE A 439 27.28 -7.12 28.60
CA PHE A 439 26.37 -8.11 29.21
C PHE A 439 26.77 -9.56 28.90
N LEU A 440 27.22 -9.85 27.69
CA LEU A 440 27.69 -11.19 27.32
C LEU A 440 28.99 -11.59 28.09
N HIS A 441 29.92 -10.66 28.30
CA HIS A 441 31.12 -10.92 29.08
C HIS A 441 30.83 -11.13 30.58
N LEU A 442 29.87 -10.38 31.16
CA LEU A 442 29.45 -10.56 32.55
C LEU A 442 28.77 -11.94 32.78
N GLY A 443 28.07 -12.46 31.77
CA GLY A 443 27.47 -13.82 31.83
C GLY A 443 28.48 -14.97 31.72
N GLN A 444 29.69 -14.73 31.20
CA GLN A 444 30.75 -15.75 31.14
C GLN A 444 31.57 -15.80 32.43
N GLU A 445 31.77 -14.71 33.14
CA GLU A 445 32.50 -14.70 34.43
C GLU A 445 31.71 -15.35 35.58
N THR A 446 30.38 -15.33 35.54
CA THR A 446 29.54 -15.99 36.57
C THR A 446 29.51 -17.53 36.44
N ASN A 447 29.89 -18.12 35.29
CA ASN A 447 29.95 -19.57 35.08
C ASN A 447 31.30 -20.20 35.45
N LEU A 448 32.28 -19.42 35.90
CA LEU A 448 33.59 -19.93 36.34
C LEU A 448 33.64 -20.25 37.86
N TRP A 449 32.54 -20.03 38.58
CA TRP A 449 32.45 -20.27 40.04
C TRP A 449 31.37 -21.31 40.42
N GLN A 450 30.90 -22.11 39.47
CA GLN A 450 30.13 -23.32 39.66
C GLN A 450 30.89 -24.55 39.07
#